data_35d1a25a820e3969803eb639cb301c20
#
_entry.id   35d1a25a820e3969803eb639cb301c20
#
_cell.length_a   1.000
_cell.length_b   1.000
_cell.length_c   1.000
_cell.angle_alpha   90.00
_cell.angle_beta   90.00
_cell.angle_gamma   90.00
#
_symmetry.space_group_name_H-M   'P 1'
#
loop_
_entity.id
_entity.type
_entity.pdbx_description
1 polymer ?
#
loop_
_entity_poly.entity_id
_entity_poly.type
_entity_poly.pdbx_seq_one_letter_code
_entity_poly.pdbx_strand_id
1 'polypeptide(L)'
;LKNPWEFDHLGQMPKAVKDANPIVSKCYAFNEDAAHFFVKDAEHPYVQEKPFDWIRGYQVGGKSLLWARQTQRWSKYDFEGPARDGFAVEWPINYDEIAPWYSYVEKFAGISGNKDGLAQLPDGEFLPPHEQSCVEKYFSEQMAKHYNGARPIIIGRCAHLTKPNQIHYDQG
;
A
#
# COMPACT_ATOMS: atom_id res chain seq x y z
N LEU A 1 15.24 -14.67 6.65
CA LEU A 1 13.78 -14.78 6.56
C LEU A 1 13.37 -16.10 7.20
N LYS A 2 12.34 -16.06 8.07
CA LYS A 2 11.71 -17.23 8.65
C LYS A 2 10.39 -17.52 7.91
N ASN A 3 10.08 -18.79 7.75
CA ASN A 3 8.77 -19.19 7.25
C ASN A 3 7.72 -19.14 8.38
N PRO A 4 6.41 -19.03 8.09
CA PRO A 4 5.38 -18.98 9.15
C PRO A 4 5.43 -20.14 10.15
N TRP A 5 5.81 -21.35 9.71
CA TRP A 5 5.92 -22.55 10.56
C TRP A 5 7.17 -22.58 11.45
N GLU A 6 8.11 -21.65 11.26
CA GLU A 6 9.32 -21.50 12.10
C GLU A 6 9.10 -20.55 13.28
N PHE A 7 7.92 -19.94 13.36
CA PHE A 7 7.52 -19.10 14.49
C PHE A 7 6.74 -19.90 15.52
N ASP A 8 6.89 -19.57 16.78
CA ASP A 8 6.27 -20.28 17.91
C ASP A 8 4.74 -20.32 17.83
N HIS A 9 4.15 -19.34 17.19
CA HIS A 9 2.69 -19.18 17.04
C HIS A 9 2.27 -19.10 15.57
N LEU A 10 3.02 -19.74 14.68
CA LEU A 10 2.77 -19.78 13.22
C LEU A 10 2.58 -18.37 12.60
N GLY A 11 3.35 -17.41 13.09
CA GLY A 11 3.28 -16.02 12.67
C GLY A 11 2.13 -15.21 13.30
N GLN A 12 1.26 -15.83 14.08
CA GLN A 12 0.16 -15.13 14.75
C GLN A 12 0.62 -14.51 16.08
N MET A 13 0.16 -13.30 16.36
CA MET A 13 0.46 -12.66 17.65
C MET A 13 -0.36 -13.29 18.78
N PRO A 14 0.27 -13.74 19.89
CA PRO A 14 -0.42 -14.27 21.05
C PRO A 14 -1.44 -13.27 21.63
N LYS A 15 -2.56 -13.81 22.14
CA LYS A 15 -3.63 -12.98 22.72
C LYS A 15 -3.12 -12.08 23.85
N ALA A 16 -2.28 -12.59 24.74
CA ALA A 16 -1.72 -11.83 25.85
C ALA A 16 -0.92 -10.59 25.36
N VAL A 17 -0.18 -10.72 24.26
CA VAL A 17 0.57 -9.61 23.66
C VAL A 17 -0.38 -8.59 23.03
N LYS A 18 -1.45 -9.06 22.35
CA LYS A 18 -2.50 -8.17 21.79
C LYS A 18 -3.21 -7.38 22.89
N ASP A 19 -3.58 -8.05 23.97
CA ASP A 19 -4.28 -7.44 25.11
C ASP A 19 -3.39 -6.38 25.81
N ALA A 20 -2.07 -6.60 25.87
CA ALA A 20 -1.11 -5.62 26.41
C ALA A 20 -0.82 -4.45 25.47
N ASN A 21 -1.17 -4.56 24.18
CA ASN A 21 -0.90 -3.55 23.16
C ASN A 21 -2.15 -3.27 22.32
N PRO A 22 -3.23 -2.72 22.91
CA PRO A 22 -4.55 -2.68 22.28
C PRO A 22 -4.63 -1.76 21.06
N ILE A 23 -3.77 -0.74 20.96
CA ILE A 23 -3.78 0.19 19.83
C ILE A 23 -3.04 -0.43 18.65
N VAL A 24 -1.77 -0.81 18.84
CA VAL A 24 -0.97 -1.38 17.75
C VAL A 24 -1.55 -2.70 17.24
N SER A 25 -2.23 -3.45 18.10
CA SER A 25 -2.91 -4.72 17.74
C SER A 25 -4.08 -4.56 16.76
N LYS A 26 -4.56 -3.34 16.53
CA LYS A 26 -5.52 -3.05 15.47
C LYS A 26 -4.89 -3.10 14.07
N CYS A 27 -3.57 -3.02 13.97
CA CYS A 27 -2.86 -3.18 12.71
C CYS A 27 -2.78 -4.65 12.32
N TYR A 28 -3.26 -5.00 11.14
CA TYR A 28 -3.20 -6.37 10.61
C TYR A 28 -1.76 -6.90 10.49
N ALA A 29 -0.79 -6.00 10.28
CA ALA A 29 0.62 -6.36 10.14
C ALA A 29 1.36 -6.51 11.48
N PHE A 30 0.68 -6.31 12.62
CA PHE A 30 1.26 -6.58 13.94
C PHE A 30 1.17 -8.08 14.25
N ASN A 31 2.14 -8.84 13.76
CA ASN A 31 2.28 -10.27 13.84
C ASN A 31 3.69 -10.64 14.35
N GLU A 32 4.00 -11.92 14.56
CA GLU A 32 5.28 -12.34 15.16
C GLU A 32 6.51 -11.91 14.36
N ASP A 33 6.44 -11.89 13.04
CA ASP A 33 7.57 -11.55 12.17
C ASP A 33 7.82 -10.04 12.10
N ALA A 34 6.78 -9.21 12.23
CA ALA A 34 6.85 -7.77 12.08
C ALA A 34 6.75 -6.97 13.39
N ALA A 35 6.38 -7.61 14.51
CA ALA A 35 6.13 -6.92 15.80
C ALA A 35 7.29 -6.05 16.29
N HIS A 36 8.53 -6.45 15.99
CA HIS A 36 9.73 -5.71 16.40
C HIS A 36 9.89 -4.35 15.71
N PHE A 37 9.17 -4.11 14.60
CA PHE A 37 9.15 -2.82 13.92
C PHE A 37 8.13 -1.84 14.52
N PHE A 38 7.18 -2.33 15.30
CA PHE A 38 6.12 -1.49 15.86
C PHE A 38 6.51 -0.95 17.23
N VAL A 39 6.14 0.29 17.48
CA VAL A 39 6.19 0.90 18.80
C VAL A 39 5.06 0.34 19.65
N LYS A 40 5.40 -0.23 20.79
CA LYS A 40 4.42 -0.80 21.71
C LYS A 40 3.79 0.28 22.59
N ASP A 41 2.48 0.16 22.81
CA ASP A 41 1.69 1.15 23.52
C ASP A 41 2.18 1.42 24.95
N ALA A 42 2.52 0.35 25.67
CA ALA A 42 2.98 0.44 27.05
C ALA A 42 4.37 1.09 27.21
N GLU A 43 5.25 0.95 26.21
CA GLU A 43 6.60 1.50 26.23
C GLU A 43 6.63 2.99 25.85
N HIS A 44 5.65 3.44 25.06
CA HIS A 44 5.57 4.78 24.53
C HIS A 44 4.14 5.35 24.60
N PRO A 45 3.62 5.60 25.80
CA PRO A 45 2.28 6.14 25.97
C PRO A 45 2.17 7.56 25.38
N TYR A 46 0.95 7.89 24.94
CA TYR A 46 0.63 9.24 24.49
C TYR A 46 -0.75 9.66 24.99
N VAL A 47 -0.98 10.97 25.07
CA VAL A 47 -2.26 11.54 25.49
C VAL A 47 -3.14 11.77 24.26
N GLN A 48 -4.39 11.32 24.34
CA GLN A 48 -5.40 11.55 23.31
C GLN A 48 -6.38 12.62 23.79
N GLU A 49 -6.44 13.75 23.09
CA GLU A 49 -7.53 14.73 23.29
C GLU A 49 -8.81 14.29 22.58
N LYS A 50 -8.67 13.59 21.46
CA LYS A 50 -9.74 12.89 20.73
C LYS A 50 -9.26 11.49 20.39
N PRO A 51 -10.15 10.49 20.22
CA PRO A 51 -9.77 9.14 19.89
C PRO A 51 -8.85 9.09 18.66
N PHE A 52 -7.65 8.56 18.84
CA PHE A 52 -6.65 8.45 17.78
C PHE A 52 -5.73 7.24 17.99
N ASP A 53 -5.71 6.32 17.05
CA ASP A 53 -4.85 5.15 17.10
C ASP A 53 -3.51 5.44 16.41
N TRP A 54 -2.50 5.80 17.19
CA TRP A 54 -1.20 6.14 16.65
C TRP A 54 -0.30 4.92 16.47
N ILE A 55 -0.49 4.21 15.36
CA ILE A 55 0.36 3.07 14.98
C ILE A 55 1.62 3.60 14.29
N ARG A 56 2.79 3.34 14.86
CA ARG A 56 4.06 3.94 14.44
C ARG A 56 5.26 3.00 14.59
N GLY A 57 6.36 3.34 13.89
CA GLY A 57 7.67 2.71 14.01
C GLY A 57 8.75 3.78 14.04
N TYR A 58 9.81 3.56 14.85
CA TYR A 58 10.94 4.50 15.01
C TYR A 58 12.26 3.96 14.46
N GLN A 59 12.27 2.76 13.94
CA GLN A 59 13.46 2.13 13.39
C GLN A 59 13.98 2.86 12.14
N VAL A 60 15.27 2.67 11.85
CA VAL A 60 15.85 3.13 10.57
C VAL A 60 15.14 2.46 9.41
N GLY A 61 14.75 3.23 8.41
CA GLY A 61 13.88 2.80 7.30
C GLY A 61 12.41 3.14 7.52
N GLY A 62 11.99 3.42 8.78
CA GLY A 62 10.65 3.89 9.10
C GLY A 62 9.54 2.96 8.61
N LYS A 63 8.46 3.55 8.14
CA LYS A 63 7.28 2.80 7.66
C LYS A 63 7.48 2.06 6.34
N SER A 64 8.54 2.31 5.60
CA SER A 64 8.87 1.54 4.40
C SER A 64 9.17 0.06 4.70
N LEU A 65 9.46 -0.29 5.95
CA LEU A 65 9.58 -1.68 6.42
C LEU A 65 8.24 -2.33 6.77
N LEU A 66 7.16 -1.54 6.89
CA LEU A 66 5.84 -1.97 7.36
C LEU A 66 4.74 -1.82 6.31
N TRP A 67 5.01 -1.14 5.20
CA TRP A 67 4.00 -0.90 4.18
C TRP A 67 3.68 -2.17 3.39
N ALA A 68 2.45 -2.30 2.92
CA ALA A 68 2.00 -3.46 2.15
C ALA A 68 2.44 -3.41 0.68
N ARG A 69 3.33 -2.47 0.31
CA ARG A 69 3.85 -2.24 -1.04
C ARG A 69 2.80 -1.86 -2.10
N GLN A 70 1.58 -1.64 -1.68
CA GLN A 70 0.53 -1.10 -2.55
C GLN A 70 0.91 0.33 -2.93
N THR A 71 0.99 0.61 -4.24
CA THR A 71 1.53 1.88 -4.75
C THR A 71 0.68 2.39 -5.89
N GLN A 72 0.08 3.54 -5.69
CA GLN A 72 -0.83 4.17 -6.65
C GLN A 72 -0.50 5.65 -6.79
N ARG A 73 -0.70 6.20 -7.98
CA ARG A 73 -0.65 7.64 -8.18
C ARG A 73 -1.91 8.28 -7.64
N TRP A 74 -1.79 9.43 -7.04
CA TRP A 74 -2.92 10.33 -6.90
C TRP A 74 -3.27 10.90 -8.27
N SER A 75 -4.56 11.11 -8.50
CA SER A 75 -5.08 11.66 -9.74
C SER A 75 -5.25 13.17 -9.63
N LYS A 76 -5.61 13.83 -10.74
CA LYS A 76 -6.04 15.24 -10.71
C LYS A 76 -7.17 15.49 -9.70
N TYR A 77 -8.10 14.52 -9.57
CA TYR A 77 -9.21 14.62 -8.60
C TYR A 77 -8.73 14.74 -7.15
N ASP A 78 -7.62 14.09 -6.79
CA ASP A 78 -7.08 14.14 -5.43
C ASP A 78 -6.45 15.51 -5.12
N PHE A 79 -5.78 16.13 -6.09
CA PHE A 79 -5.17 17.45 -5.94
C PHE A 79 -6.20 18.59 -5.95
N GLU A 80 -7.20 18.50 -6.80
CA GLU A 80 -8.24 19.50 -7.00
C GLU A 80 -9.43 19.33 -6.04
N GLY A 81 -9.63 18.13 -5.49
CA GLY A 81 -10.79 17.73 -4.71
C GLY A 81 -11.15 18.68 -3.57
N PRO A 82 -10.21 19.10 -2.69
CA PRO A 82 -10.52 19.98 -1.59
C PRO A 82 -11.16 21.30 -1.99
N ALA A 83 -10.66 21.95 -3.05
CA ALA A 83 -11.23 23.18 -3.57
C ALA A 83 -12.53 22.95 -4.35
N ARG A 84 -12.56 21.93 -5.21
CA ARG A 84 -13.77 21.56 -5.96
C ARG A 84 -14.95 21.23 -5.04
N ASP A 85 -14.69 20.53 -3.94
CA ASP A 85 -15.71 20.12 -2.98
C ASP A 85 -16.01 21.22 -1.95
N GLY A 86 -15.27 22.35 -1.98
CA GLY A 86 -15.58 23.59 -1.24
C GLY A 86 -15.23 23.58 0.25
N PHE A 87 -14.42 22.63 0.74
CA PHE A 87 -14.06 22.55 2.16
C PHE A 87 -12.60 22.91 2.48
N ALA A 88 -11.75 23.07 1.45
CA ALA A 88 -10.36 23.49 1.61
C ALA A 88 -9.82 24.16 0.35
N VAL A 89 -8.55 24.51 0.33
CA VAL A 89 -7.84 25.06 -0.84
C VAL A 89 -7.21 23.96 -1.67
N GLU A 90 -6.93 24.24 -2.93
CA GLU A 90 -6.14 23.35 -3.79
C GLU A 90 -4.74 23.12 -3.21
N TRP A 91 -4.17 21.98 -3.56
CA TRP A 91 -2.76 21.72 -3.29
C TRP A 91 -1.90 22.71 -4.10
N PRO A 92 -0.76 23.19 -3.54
CA PRO A 92 0.14 24.13 -4.22
C PRO A 92 0.92 23.50 -5.39
N ILE A 93 0.73 22.20 -5.63
CA ILE A 93 1.28 21.42 -6.73
C ILE A 93 0.13 20.72 -7.46
N ASN A 94 0.26 20.52 -8.75
CA ASN A 94 -0.73 19.80 -9.55
C ASN A 94 -0.19 18.45 -10.04
N TYR A 95 -1.10 17.62 -10.57
CA TYR A 95 -0.75 16.29 -11.05
C TYR A 95 0.30 16.31 -12.16
N ASP A 96 0.21 17.25 -13.11
CA ASP A 96 1.09 17.27 -14.27
C ASP A 96 2.55 17.61 -13.88
N GLU A 97 2.74 18.39 -12.82
CA GLU A 97 4.07 18.69 -12.23
C GLU A 97 4.68 17.48 -11.54
N ILE A 98 3.88 16.66 -10.84
CA ILE A 98 4.39 15.52 -10.08
C ILE A 98 4.44 14.23 -10.89
N ALA A 99 3.71 14.11 -11.99
CA ALA A 99 3.63 12.91 -12.80
C ALA A 99 5.00 12.35 -13.25
N PRO A 100 6.00 13.16 -13.67
CA PRO A 100 7.33 12.67 -13.99
C PRO A 100 8.05 12.02 -12.79
N TRP A 101 7.82 12.53 -11.59
CA TRP A 101 8.39 12.00 -10.36
C TRP A 101 7.75 10.67 -9.95
N TYR A 102 6.44 10.52 -10.17
CA TYR A 102 5.79 9.22 -10.05
C TYR A 102 6.44 8.19 -10.99
N SER A 103 6.66 8.55 -12.25
CA SER A 103 7.32 7.67 -13.22
C SER A 103 8.74 7.28 -12.78
N TYR A 104 9.50 8.23 -12.22
CA TYR A 104 10.84 7.97 -11.69
C TYR A 104 10.79 6.97 -10.53
N VAL A 105 9.92 7.21 -9.54
CA VAL A 105 9.79 6.34 -8.35
C VAL A 105 9.26 4.96 -8.74
N GLU A 106 8.31 4.86 -9.66
CA GLU A 106 7.78 3.58 -10.13
C GLU A 106 8.85 2.70 -10.76
N LYS A 107 9.71 3.28 -11.60
CA LYS A 107 10.85 2.58 -12.18
C LYS A 107 11.87 2.19 -11.12
N PHE A 108 12.19 3.09 -10.20
CA PHE A 108 13.14 2.84 -9.11
C PHE A 108 12.65 1.75 -8.16
N ALA A 109 11.41 1.84 -7.71
CA ALA A 109 10.81 0.86 -6.77
C ALA A 109 10.38 -0.46 -7.44
N GLY A 110 10.34 -0.51 -8.78
CA GLY A 110 9.91 -1.69 -9.52
C GLY A 110 8.42 -1.99 -9.32
N ILE A 111 7.56 -1.00 -9.60
CA ILE A 111 6.11 -1.17 -9.48
C ILE A 111 5.60 -2.03 -10.62
N SER A 112 4.89 -3.10 -10.29
CA SER A 112 4.16 -3.93 -11.25
C SER A 112 2.69 -3.51 -11.34
N GLY A 113 2.08 -3.63 -12.51
CA GLY A 113 0.67 -3.27 -12.72
C GLY A 113 0.28 -3.17 -14.18
N ASN A 114 -0.98 -2.89 -14.43
CA ASN A 114 -1.54 -2.64 -15.76
C ASN A 114 -1.75 -1.15 -16.00
N LYS A 115 -1.73 -0.77 -17.29
CA LYS A 115 -2.27 0.50 -17.76
C LYS A 115 -3.75 0.28 -18.06
N ASP A 116 -4.61 0.76 -17.16
CA ASP A 116 -6.04 0.48 -17.17
C ASP A 116 -6.88 1.64 -17.76
N GLY A 117 -6.25 2.80 -18.04
CA GLY A 117 -6.89 3.99 -18.62
C GLY A 117 -7.93 4.66 -17.72
N LEU A 118 -7.80 4.52 -16.40
CA LEU A 118 -8.76 5.05 -15.42
C LEU A 118 -8.38 6.46 -14.99
N ALA A 119 -9.28 7.43 -15.17
CA ALA A 119 -9.02 8.82 -14.81
C ALA A 119 -8.74 9.02 -13.31
N GLN A 120 -9.42 8.28 -12.45
CA GLN A 120 -9.24 8.30 -10.99
C GLN A 120 -8.01 7.52 -10.53
N LEU A 121 -7.39 6.73 -11.41
CA LEU A 121 -6.19 5.94 -11.12
C LEU A 121 -5.24 6.03 -12.32
N PRO A 122 -4.50 7.14 -12.48
CA PRO A 122 -3.67 7.39 -13.65
C PRO A 122 -2.67 6.28 -13.92
N ASP A 123 -2.43 6.01 -15.19
CA ASP A 123 -1.44 5.02 -15.60
C ASP A 123 -0.02 5.51 -15.35
N GLY A 124 0.86 4.55 -15.11
CA GLY A 124 2.27 4.76 -14.79
C GLY A 124 3.23 3.92 -15.61
N GLU A 125 4.47 3.86 -15.13
CA GLU A 125 5.58 3.12 -15.75
C GLU A 125 5.78 1.79 -15.02
N PHE A 126 4.98 0.78 -15.38
CA PHE A 126 4.90 -0.47 -14.65
C PHE A 126 5.73 -1.59 -15.26
N LEU A 127 6.25 -2.46 -14.39
CA LEU A 127 6.63 -3.83 -14.74
C LEU A 127 5.37 -4.64 -15.07
N PRO A 128 5.50 -5.78 -15.77
CA PRO A 128 4.36 -6.65 -16.05
C PRO A 128 3.56 -6.95 -14.77
N PRO A 129 2.23 -6.99 -14.84
CA PRO A 129 1.39 -7.28 -13.69
C PRO A 129 1.50 -8.75 -13.26
N HIS A 130 1.06 -9.05 -12.04
CA HIS A 130 0.72 -10.42 -11.68
C HIS A 130 -0.50 -10.89 -12.49
N GLU A 131 -0.57 -12.19 -12.74
CA GLU A 131 -1.77 -12.77 -13.37
C GLU A 131 -2.91 -12.88 -12.36
N GLN A 132 -4.11 -12.64 -12.84
CA GLN A 132 -5.32 -12.95 -12.10
C GLN A 132 -5.49 -14.46 -11.95
N SER A 133 -5.91 -14.90 -10.78
CA SER A 133 -6.36 -16.27 -10.54
C SER A 133 -7.62 -16.58 -11.38
N CYS A 134 -7.96 -17.87 -11.49
CA CYS A 134 -9.17 -18.28 -12.21
C CYS A 134 -10.45 -17.68 -11.62
N VAL A 135 -10.51 -17.51 -10.29
CA VAL A 135 -11.65 -16.90 -9.60
C VAL A 135 -11.73 -15.39 -9.90
N GLU A 136 -10.61 -14.70 -9.88
CA GLU A 136 -10.56 -13.27 -10.21
C GLU A 136 -10.92 -13.00 -11.67
N LYS A 137 -10.44 -13.82 -12.61
CA LYS A 137 -10.82 -13.76 -14.03
C LYS A 137 -12.32 -13.92 -14.19
N TYR A 138 -12.90 -14.98 -13.59
CA TYR A 138 -14.33 -15.20 -13.64
C TYR A 138 -15.14 -14.04 -13.07
N PHE A 139 -14.73 -13.53 -11.88
CA PHE A 139 -15.38 -12.41 -11.24
C PHE A 139 -15.28 -11.13 -12.10
N SER A 140 -14.12 -10.86 -12.68
CA SER A 140 -13.89 -9.72 -13.57
C SER A 140 -14.82 -9.78 -14.79
N GLU A 141 -14.97 -10.96 -15.41
CA GLU A 141 -15.89 -11.15 -16.52
C GLU A 141 -17.35 -10.93 -16.15
N GLN A 142 -17.78 -11.41 -14.97
CA GLN A 142 -19.16 -11.19 -14.50
C GLN A 142 -19.41 -9.70 -14.20
N MET A 143 -18.46 -9.01 -13.59
CA MET A 143 -18.53 -7.57 -13.34
C MET A 143 -18.62 -6.78 -14.65
N ALA A 144 -17.80 -7.11 -15.63
CA ALA A 144 -17.83 -6.47 -16.95
C ALA A 144 -19.18 -6.65 -17.65
N LYS A 145 -19.75 -7.85 -17.60
CA LYS A 145 -21.09 -8.16 -18.15
C LYS A 145 -22.19 -7.40 -17.42
N HIS A 146 -22.19 -7.46 -16.08
CA HIS A 146 -23.26 -6.88 -15.27
C HIS A 146 -23.30 -5.35 -15.32
N TYR A 147 -22.13 -4.70 -15.34
CA TYR A 147 -22.00 -3.25 -15.35
C TYR A 147 -21.62 -2.67 -16.71
N ASN A 148 -21.70 -3.44 -17.79
CA ASN A 148 -21.33 -3.02 -19.15
C ASN A 148 -19.95 -2.35 -19.22
N GLY A 149 -18.96 -2.91 -18.52
CA GLY A 149 -17.60 -2.40 -18.45
C GLY A 149 -17.37 -1.18 -17.52
N ALA A 150 -18.43 -0.60 -16.95
CA ALA A 150 -18.30 0.62 -16.14
C ALA A 150 -17.60 0.42 -14.77
N ARG A 151 -17.43 -0.83 -14.34
CA ARG A 151 -16.76 -1.19 -13.08
C ARG A 151 -15.72 -2.29 -13.32
N PRO A 152 -14.55 -1.93 -13.87
CA PRO A 152 -13.50 -2.89 -14.12
C PRO A 152 -12.89 -3.41 -12.81
N ILE A 153 -12.55 -4.69 -12.81
CA ILE A 153 -11.69 -5.30 -11.78
C ILE A 153 -10.27 -5.28 -12.34
N ILE A 154 -9.38 -4.62 -11.65
CA ILE A 154 -7.99 -4.44 -12.08
C ILE A 154 -7.03 -5.19 -11.15
N ILE A 155 -5.82 -5.45 -11.63
CA ILE A 155 -4.72 -5.93 -10.78
C ILE A 155 -4.18 -4.76 -9.93
N GLY A 156 -3.92 -5.05 -8.66
CA GLY A 156 -3.29 -4.08 -7.76
C GLY A 156 -1.91 -3.68 -8.25
N ARG A 157 -1.59 -2.40 -8.13
CA ARG A 157 -0.26 -1.84 -8.43
C ARG A 157 0.61 -1.99 -7.20
N CYS A 158 1.72 -2.70 -7.31
CA CYS A 158 2.50 -3.11 -6.16
C CYS A 158 4.01 -3.08 -6.45
N ALA A 159 4.80 -2.70 -5.44
CA ALA A 159 6.26 -2.77 -5.51
C ALA A 159 6.74 -4.22 -5.42
N HIS A 160 6.50 -4.99 -6.47
CA HIS A 160 6.99 -6.34 -6.67
C HIS A 160 7.74 -6.43 -7.99
N LEU A 161 8.97 -6.92 -7.95
CA LEU A 161 9.77 -7.17 -9.14
C LEU A 161 9.26 -8.42 -9.85
N THR A 162 8.37 -8.24 -10.81
CA THR A 162 7.80 -9.33 -11.61
C THR A 162 8.70 -9.76 -12.77
N LYS A 163 9.73 -8.98 -13.05
CA LYS A 163 10.86 -9.33 -13.92
C LYS A 163 12.13 -8.66 -13.43
N PRO A 164 13.33 -9.15 -13.84
CA PRO A 164 14.59 -8.48 -13.56
C PRO A 164 14.53 -7.00 -13.97
N ASN A 165 15.02 -6.14 -13.08
CA ASN A 165 15.15 -4.71 -13.31
C ASN A 165 16.61 -4.33 -13.13
N GLN A 166 17.25 -3.77 -14.15
CA GLN A 166 18.67 -3.39 -14.13
C GLN A 166 19.00 -2.42 -12.99
N ILE A 167 18.09 -1.52 -12.64
CA ILE A 167 18.28 -0.56 -11.53
C ILE A 167 18.59 -1.26 -10.20
N HIS A 168 18.04 -2.47 -9.99
CA HIS A 168 18.24 -3.22 -8.75
C HIS A 168 19.35 -4.27 -8.84
N TYR A 169 19.68 -4.73 -10.04
CA TYR A 169 20.72 -5.74 -10.24
C TYR A 169 22.11 -5.16 -10.41
N ASP A 170 22.23 -3.93 -10.92
CA ASP A 170 23.52 -3.25 -11.10
C ASP A 170 24.05 -2.63 -9.80
N GLN A 171 23.29 -2.70 -8.69
CA GLN A 171 23.66 -2.20 -7.37
C GLN A 171 23.83 -3.31 -6.31
N GLY A 172 23.89 -4.56 -6.76
CA GLY A 172 24.03 -5.73 -5.88
C GLY A 172 25.42 -5.94 -5.33
#